data_99f8142b6b8fbd2462589b07af93fb25
#
_entry.id   99f8142b6b8fbd2462589b07af93fb25
#
_cell.length_a   1.000
_cell.length_b   1.000
_cell.length_c   1.000
_cell.angle_alpha   90.00
_cell.angle_beta   90.00
_cell.angle_gamma   90.00
#
_symmetry.space_group_name_H-M   'P 1'
#
loop_
_entity.id
_entity.type
_entity.pdbx_description
1 polymer ?
#
loop_
_entity_poly.entity_id
_entity_poly.type
_entity_poly.pdbx_seq_one_letter_code
_entity_poly.pdbx_strand_id
1 'polypeptide(L)'
;MDGDTLSGFHYELIEAFARDHSLQVAITPEMSFNERLEGLANGRFDVIAYGILATSELKDSLLLTSPIVLNRQVLVQRKTDSPDDSLFIKSQLDLAGKTLNVVEGSPSILRIRNLGNEIGDTIYIKEVEKYGSEQLIALVAHGDIDYAVCEESIARAAADSLPQIDINTAISFTQFYSWGVSKQSPVLLDSLNTWLERFKKGKEYRKIYKRYY
;
A
#
# COMPACT_ATOMS: atom_id res chain seq x y z
N MET A 1 27.81 -2.34 -9.47
CA MET A 1 26.95 -1.64 -8.49
C MET A 1 25.92 -0.93 -9.33
N ASP A 2 24.85 -1.63 -9.65
CA ASP A 2 23.74 -1.04 -10.37
C ASP A 2 22.95 -0.23 -9.36
N GLY A 3 22.86 1.10 -9.61
CA GLY A 3 22.13 1.99 -8.74
C GLY A 3 20.67 1.57 -8.70
N ASP A 4 20.11 1.51 -7.49
CA ASP A 4 18.69 1.23 -7.26
C ASP A 4 17.85 2.23 -8.08
N THR A 5 17.31 1.74 -9.20
CA THR A 5 16.43 2.55 -10.03
C THR A 5 15.07 2.59 -9.34
N LEU A 6 14.72 3.74 -8.78
CA LEU A 6 13.39 3.94 -8.21
C LEU A 6 12.33 3.80 -9.32
N SER A 7 11.29 3.04 -9.04
CA SER A 7 10.18 2.82 -9.96
C SER A 7 8.88 2.64 -9.19
N GLY A 8 7.76 2.65 -9.87
CA GLY A 8 6.45 2.41 -9.30
C GLY A 8 5.44 3.51 -9.63
N PHE A 9 4.17 3.22 -9.39
CA PHE A 9 3.06 4.11 -9.70
C PHE A 9 3.21 5.50 -9.04
N HIS A 10 3.44 5.51 -7.74
CA HIS A 10 3.56 6.77 -6.99
C HIS A 10 4.83 7.55 -7.34
N TYR A 11 5.92 6.84 -7.65
CA TYR A 11 7.15 7.44 -8.14
C TYR A 11 6.92 8.19 -9.46
N GLU A 12 6.32 7.53 -10.45
CA GLU A 12 6.05 8.16 -11.75
C GLU A 12 5.10 9.36 -11.63
N LEU A 13 4.12 9.30 -10.70
CA LEU A 13 3.21 10.42 -10.46
C LEU A 13 3.91 11.63 -9.85
N ILE A 14 4.74 11.45 -8.81
CA ILE A 14 5.43 12.59 -8.18
C ILE A 14 6.46 13.21 -9.12
N GLU A 15 7.11 12.41 -9.95
CA GLU A 15 8.01 12.89 -11.00
C GLU A 15 7.26 13.73 -12.06
N ALA A 16 6.06 13.29 -12.47
CA ALA A 16 5.21 14.03 -13.38
C ALA A 16 4.76 15.38 -12.80
N PHE A 17 4.37 15.40 -11.53
CA PHE A 17 4.05 16.64 -10.82
C PHE A 17 5.23 17.60 -10.77
N ALA A 18 6.40 17.11 -10.40
CA ALA A 18 7.62 17.91 -10.35
C ALA A 18 7.99 18.50 -11.70
N ARG A 19 7.95 17.68 -12.75
CA ARG A 19 8.19 18.13 -14.12
C ARG A 19 7.23 19.23 -14.55
N ASP A 20 5.93 19.06 -14.30
CA ASP A 20 4.88 20.00 -14.72
C ASP A 20 4.95 21.33 -13.96
N HIS A 21 5.61 21.35 -12.80
CA HIS A 21 5.81 22.54 -11.96
C HIS A 21 7.25 23.06 -11.97
N SER A 22 8.13 22.48 -12.80
CA SER A 22 9.56 22.83 -12.85
C SER A 22 10.24 22.74 -11.48
N LEU A 23 9.86 21.71 -10.69
CA LEU A 23 10.43 21.43 -9.40
C LEU A 23 11.44 20.28 -9.46
N GLN A 24 12.38 20.29 -8.52
CA GLN A 24 13.24 19.15 -8.25
C GLN A 24 12.68 18.38 -7.06
N VAL A 25 12.59 17.06 -7.19
CA VAL A 25 12.13 16.17 -6.13
C VAL A 25 13.31 15.39 -5.57
N ALA A 26 13.52 15.48 -4.27
CA ALA A 26 14.41 14.58 -3.54
C ALA A 26 13.57 13.43 -2.99
N ILE A 27 13.83 12.21 -3.45
CA ILE A 27 13.09 11.02 -3.03
C ILE A 27 13.93 10.22 -2.06
N THR A 28 13.37 9.96 -0.89
CA THR A 28 13.97 9.11 0.14
C THR A 28 13.10 7.87 0.31
N PRO A 29 13.60 6.68 -0.05
CA PRO A 29 12.92 5.43 0.28
C PRO A 29 12.89 5.23 1.80
N GLU A 30 11.69 5.16 2.37
CA GLU A 30 11.48 4.91 3.79
C GLU A 30 10.40 3.84 3.94
N MET A 31 10.73 2.73 4.57
CA MET A 31 9.83 1.58 4.71
C MET A 31 8.89 1.70 5.91
N SER A 32 9.34 2.35 6.98
CA SER A 32 8.54 2.53 8.19
C SER A 32 7.51 3.65 8.00
N PHE A 33 6.24 3.33 8.20
CA PHE A 33 5.16 4.32 8.15
C PHE A 33 5.29 5.34 9.28
N ASN A 34 5.69 4.92 10.48
CA ASN A 34 5.90 5.81 11.62
C ASN A 34 7.02 6.83 11.33
N GLU A 35 8.12 6.39 10.74
CA GLU A 35 9.22 7.27 10.33
C GLU A 35 8.80 8.27 9.23
N ARG A 36 7.90 7.86 8.33
CA ARG A 36 7.32 8.77 7.33
C ARG A 36 6.48 9.86 8.00
N LEU A 37 5.61 9.49 8.94
CA LEU A 37 4.79 10.45 9.68
C LEU A 37 5.63 11.42 10.52
N GLU A 38 6.64 10.91 11.21
CA GLU A 38 7.58 11.72 11.98
C GLU A 38 8.36 12.68 11.06
N GLY A 39 8.81 12.20 9.91
CA GLY A 39 9.49 13.00 8.90
C GLY A 39 8.63 14.14 8.34
N LEU A 40 7.31 13.93 8.17
CA LEU A 40 6.39 15.01 7.85
C LEU A 40 6.24 16.01 9.01
N ALA A 41 6.09 15.53 10.23
CA ALA A 41 5.89 16.36 11.41
C ALA A 41 7.10 17.26 11.71
N ASN A 42 8.32 16.76 11.53
CA ASN A 42 9.56 17.49 11.82
C ASN A 42 10.13 18.26 10.60
N GLY A 43 9.45 18.23 9.44
CA GLY A 43 9.86 18.95 8.24
C GLY A 43 10.97 18.27 7.42
N ARG A 44 11.36 17.03 7.73
CA ARG A 44 12.28 16.23 6.91
C ARG A 44 11.68 15.88 5.56
N PHE A 45 10.38 15.64 5.52
CA PHE A 45 9.60 15.36 4.31
C PHE A 45 8.48 16.40 4.13
N ASP A 46 8.16 16.71 2.89
CA ASP A 46 7.03 17.58 2.50
C ASP A 46 5.81 16.74 2.10
N VAL A 47 6.03 15.58 1.51
CA VAL A 47 5.01 14.68 0.97
C VAL A 47 5.38 13.24 1.26
N ILE A 48 4.38 12.45 1.65
CA ILE A 48 4.43 10.98 1.58
C ILE A 48 3.73 10.59 0.28
N ALA A 49 4.52 10.29 -0.77
CA ALA A 49 4.02 9.82 -2.06
C ALA A 49 3.78 8.30 -2.03
N TYR A 50 2.86 7.89 -1.20
CA TYR A 50 2.45 6.50 -1.00
C TYR A 50 0.96 6.46 -0.69
N GLY A 51 0.30 5.34 -1.01
CA GLY A 51 -1.13 5.19 -0.81
C GLY A 51 -1.53 5.12 0.67
N ILE A 52 -2.18 6.16 1.17
CA ILE A 52 -2.67 6.27 2.55
C ILE A 52 -4.19 6.23 2.54
N LEU A 53 -4.78 5.36 3.39
CA LEU A 53 -6.21 5.41 3.70
C LEU A 53 -6.50 6.54 4.69
N ALA A 54 -7.52 7.34 4.38
CA ALA A 54 -7.99 8.39 5.27
C ALA A 54 -8.64 7.78 6.51
N THR A 55 -7.98 7.89 7.67
CA THR A 55 -8.54 7.57 8.98
C THR A 55 -8.69 8.85 9.80
N SER A 56 -9.56 8.84 10.83
CA SER A 56 -9.72 9.99 11.72
C SER A 56 -8.42 10.34 12.44
N GLU A 57 -7.64 9.35 12.84
CA GLU A 57 -6.35 9.54 13.52
C GLU A 57 -5.32 10.25 12.64
N LEU A 58 -5.24 9.89 11.36
CA LEU A 58 -4.28 10.49 10.43
C LEU A 58 -4.62 11.93 10.07
N LYS A 59 -5.88 12.31 10.06
CA LYS A 59 -6.31 13.70 9.79
C LYS A 59 -5.76 14.71 10.80
N ASP A 60 -5.44 14.26 12.01
CA ASP A 60 -4.83 15.11 13.04
C ASP A 60 -3.31 15.26 12.82
N SER A 61 -2.68 14.35 12.10
CA SER A 61 -1.22 14.30 11.92
C SER A 61 -0.73 14.88 10.60
N LEU A 62 -1.57 14.85 9.55
CA LEU A 62 -1.19 15.29 8.20
C LEU A 62 -2.40 15.79 7.40
N LEU A 63 -2.12 16.46 6.29
CA LEU A 63 -3.11 16.77 5.26
C LEU A 63 -3.13 15.63 4.24
N LEU A 64 -4.32 15.31 3.73
CA LEU A 64 -4.49 14.29 2.69
C LEU A 64 -4.85 14.95 1.36
N THR A 65 -4.22 14.50 0.27
CA THR A 65 -4.60 14.93 -1.08
C THR A 65 -5.98 14.42 -1.45
N SER A 66 -6.52 14.96 -2.54
CA SER A 66 -7.60 14.28 -3.27
C SER A 66 -7.20 12.85 -3.60
N PRO A 67 -8.16 11.92 -3.73
CA PRO A 67 -7.83 10.52 -4.01
C PRO A 67 -6.95 10.35 -5.26
N ILE A 68 -5.85 9.62 -5.06
CA ILE A 68 -4.89 9.31 -6.13
C ILE A 68 -5.38 8.11 -6.94
N VAL A 69 -5.78 7.06 -6.24
CA VAL A 69 -6.11 5.76 -6.84
C VAL A 69 -7.10 4.99 -5.98
N LEU A 70 -7.86 4.11 -6.63
CA LEU A 70 -8.64 3.07 -5.97
C LEU A 70 -7.78 1.82 -5.81
N ASN A 71 -7.81 1.21 -4.64
CA ASN A 71 -7.14 -0.05 -4.37
C ASN A 71 -7.87 -0.81 -3.26
N ARG A 72 -7.45 -2.03 -2.99
CA ARG A 72 -7.93 -2.84 -1.87
C ARG A 72 -6.79 -3.66 -1.29
N GLN A 73 -7.00 -4.16 -0.09
CA GLN A 73 -6.09 -5.10 0.56
C GLN A 73 -6.48 -6.54 0.22
N VAL A 74 -5.50 -7.36 -0.09
CA VAL A 74 -5.68 -8.78 -0.40
C VAL A 74 -4.78 -9.65 0.45
N LEU A 75 -5.23 -10.88 0.68
CA LEU A 75 -4.41 -11.93 1.26
C LEU A 75 -3.46 -12.47 0.20
N VAL A 76 -2.21 -12.64 0.57
CA VAL A 76 -1.20 -13.36 -0.20
C VAL A 76 -0.90 -14.68 0.51
N GLN A 77 -1.05 -15.78 -0.19
CA GLN A 77 -0.79 -17.15 0.29
C GLN A 77 -0.20 -17.99 -0.83
N ARG A 78 0.32 -19.16 -0.50
CA ARG A 78 0.75 -20.10 -1.55
C ARG A 78 -0.46 -20.79 -2.17
N LYS A 79 -0.41 -21.03 -3.46
CA LYS A 79 -1.35 -21.93 -4.15
C LYS A 79 -1.24 -23.34 -3.60
N THR A 80 -2.32 -24.07 -3.67
CA THR A 80 -2.37 -25.49 -3.32
C THR A 80 -3.07 -26.27 -4.41
N ASP A 81 -2.60 -27.50 -4.65
CA ASP A 81 -3.27 -28.46 -5.53
C ASP A 81 -4.21 -29.38 -4.74
N SER A 82 -4.19 -29.29 -3.41
CA SER A 82 -5.04 -30.11 -2.55
C SER A 82 -6.34 -29.37 -2.19
N PRO A 83 -7.50 -29.91 -2.52
CA PRO A 83 -8.79 -29.32 -2.14
C PRO A 83 -9.04 -29.32 -0.64
N ASP A 84 -8.34 -30.16 0.13
CA ASP A 84 -8.49 -30.36 1.57
C ASP A 84 -7.36 -29.70 2.38
N ASP A 85 -6.56 -28.84 1.76
CA ASP A 85 -5.51 -28.12 2.45
C ASP A 85 -6.10 -27.13 3.47
N SER A 86 -5.96 -27.46 4.74
CA SER A 86 -6.47 -26.64 5.85
C SER A 86 -5.74 -25.32 6.05
N LEU A 87 -4.57 -25.16 5.41
CA LEU A 87 -3.82 -23.91 5.44
C LEU A 87 -4.30 -22.95 4.36
N PHE A 88 -4.93 -23.45 3.29
CA PHE A 88 -5.39 -22.61 2.20
C PHE A 88 -6.69 -21.89 2.55
N ILE A 89 -6.64 -20.57 2.53
CA ILE A 89 -7.78 -19.68 2.84
C ILE A 89 -8.65 -19.52 1.60
N LYS A 90 -9.89 -20.00 1.67
CA LYS A 90 -10.88 -19.87 0.59
C LYS A 90 -11.83 -18.70 0.82
N SER A 91 -12.04 -18.34 2.07
CA SER A 91 -12.94 -17.26 2.47
C SER A 91 -12.39 -16.50 3.68
N GLN A 92 -12.96 -15.33 3.96
CA GLN A 92 -12.58 -14.56 5.14
C GLN A 92 -12.85 -15.31 6.47
N LEU A 93 -13.80 -16.23 6.49
CA LEU A 93 -14.10 -17.05 7.69
C LEU A 93 -12.95 -17.99 8.07
N ASP A 94 -12.17 -18.43 7.09
CA ASP A 94 -11.02 -19.33 7.30
C ASP A 94 -9.83 -18.62 7.96
N LEU A 95 -9.89 -17.30 8.10
CA LEU A 95 -8.85 -16.50 8.76
C LEU A 95 -8.86 -16.62 10.29
N ALA A 96 -9.90 -17.18 10.86
CA ALA A 96 -10.01 -17.42 12.30
C ALA A 96 -8.78 -18.18 12.84
N GLY A 97 -8.12 -17.63 13.84
CA GLY A 97 -6.91 -18.20 14.45
C GLY A 97 -5.64 -18.13 13.61
N LYS A 98 -5.68 -17.55 12.43
CA LYS A 98 -4.49 -17.38 11.56
C LYS A 98 -3.70 -16.14 11.93
N THR A 99 -2.39 -16.16 11.60
CA THR A 99 -1.49 -15.01 11.77
C THR A 99 -1.22 -14.39 10.41
N LEU A 100 -1.60 -13.13 10.23
CA LEU A 100 -1.37 -12.34 9.03
C LEU A 100 -0.18 -11.41 9.23
N ASN A 101 0.80 -11.53 8.35
CA ASN A 101 1.98 -10.65 8.35
C ASN A 101 1.65 -9.40 7.52
N VAL A 102 1.96 -8.24 8.07
CA VAL A 102 1.74 -6.94 7.45
C VAL A 102 2.98 -6.06 7.62
N VAL A 103 3.18 -5.13 6.72
CA VAL A 103 4.18 -4.08 6.91
C VAL A 103 3.77 -3.22 8.11
N GLU A 104 4.74 -2.79 8.91
CA GLU A 104 4.53 -1.89 10.04
C GLU A 104 3.68 -0.67 9.63
N GLY A 105 2.66 -0.35 10.41
CA GLY A 105 1.75 0.77 10.14
C GLY A 105 0.84 0.57 8.91
N SER A 106 0.72 -0.64 8.41
CA SER A 106 -0.14 -0.95 7.26
C SER A 106 -1.58 -0.52 7.49
N PRO A 107 -2.24 0.09 6.48
CA PRO A 107 -3.66 0.44 6.57
C PRO A 107 -4.57 -0.78 6.72
N SER A 108 -4.07 -1.99 6.44
CA SER A 108 -4.81 -3.24 6.62
C SER A 108 -5.02 -3.64 8.08
N ILE A 109 -4.21 -3.14 9.02
CA ILE A 109 -4.25 -3.53 10.44
C ILE A 109 -5.64 -3.31 11.04
N LEU A 110 -6.18 -2.10 10.87
CA LEU A 110 -7.51 -1.79 11.37
C LEU A 110 -8.59 -2.67 10.72
N ARG A 111 -8.47 -2.88 9.42
CA ARG A 111 -9.42 -3.75 8.69
C ARG A 111 -9.38 -5.19 9.17
N ILE A 112 -8.20 -5.74 9.40
CA ILE A 112 -8.04 -7.12 9.91
C ILE A 112 -8.65 -7.24 11.30
N ARG A 113 -8.44 -6.26 12.18
CA ARG A 113 -9.07 -6.24 13.51
C ARG A 113 -10.59 -6.22 13.42
N ASN A 114 -11.15 -5.36 12.56
CA ASN A 114 -12.59 -5.29 12.34
C ASN A 114 -13.14 -6.61 11.78
N LEU A 115 -12.41 -7.20 10.84
CA LEU A 115 -12.79 -8.50 10.26
C LEU A 115 -12.84 -9.61 11.33
N GLY A 116 -11.87 -9.65 12.25
CA GLY A 116 -11.90 -10.56 13.38
C GLY A 116 -13.18 -10.41 14.22
N ASN A 117 -13.58 -9.16 14.51
CA ASN A 117 -14.82 -8.87 15.21
C ASN A 117 -16.06 -9.32 14.39
N GLU A 118 -16.06 -9.10 13.09
CA GLU A 118 -17.16 -9.49 12.19
C GLU A 118 -17.35 -10.99 12.13
N ILE A 119 -16.28 -11.78 12.08
CA ILE A 119 -16.34 -13.25 12.06
C ILE A 119 -16.49 -13.86 13.46
N GLY A 120 -16.38 -13.05 14.52
CA GLY A 120 -16.51 -13.51 15.91
C GLY A 120 -15.32 -14.34 16.40
N ASP A 121 -14.15 -14.16 15.82
CA ASP A 121 -12.93 -14.88 16.19
C ASP A 121 -11.70 -13.98 16.09
N THR A 122 -10.58 -14.45 16.64
CA THR A 122 -9.31 -13.69 16.62
C THR A 122 -8.54 -13.98 15.34
N ILE A 123 -8.15 -12.90 14.64
CA ILE A 123 -7.14 -12.93 13.60
C ILE A 123 -5.89 -12.27 14.18
N TYR A 124 -4.79 -13.00 14.23
CA TYR A 124 -3.52 -12.48 14.75
C TYR A 124 -2.80 -11.64 13.69
N ILE A 125 -2.18 -10.55 14.12
CA ILE A 125 -1.43 -9.64 13.23
C ILE A 125 0.02 -9.62 13.69
N LYS A 126 0.93 -9.85 12.75
CA LYS A 126 2.36 -9.66 12.95
C LYS A 126 2.84 -8.51 12.06
N GLU A 127 3.14 -7.40 12.69
CA GLU A 127 3.77 -6.28 12.01
C GLU A 127 5.26 -6.57 11.80
N VAL A 128 5.73 -6.36 10.57
CA VAL A 128 7.10 -6.62 10.17
C VAL A 128 7.78 -5.30 9.84
N GLU A 129 8.77 -4.97 10.65
CA GLU A 129 9.63 -3.81 10.45
C GLU A 129 10.66 -4.09 9.34
N LYS A 130 11.17 -3.03 8.71
CA LYS A 130 12.27 -3.05 7.73
C LYS A 130 11.98 -3.75 6.40
N TYR A 131 10.83 -4.38 6.25
CA TYR A 131 10.41 -5.01 5.00
C TYR A 131 9.23 -4.27 4.39
N GLY A 132 9.26 -4.11 3.06
CA GLY A 132 8.10 -3.67 2.30
C GLY A 132 7.20 -4.84 1.91
N SER A 133 6.09 -4.54 1.25
CA SER A 133 5.12 -5.55 0.82
C SER A 133 5.73 -6.59 -0.11
N GLU A 134 6.61 -6.19 -1.02
CA GLU A 134 7.27 -7.09 -1.99
C GLU A 134 8.13 -8.15 -1.30
N GLN A 135 8.87 -7.75 -0.24
CA GLN A 135 9.65 -8.69 0.56
C GLN A 135 8.75 -9.66 1.33
N LEU A 136 7.63 -9.19 1.89
CA LEU A 136 6.66 -10.08 2.55
C LEU A 136 6.06 -11.09 1.56
N ILE A 137 5.73 -10.66 0.36
CA ILE A 137 5.22 -11.54 -0.70
C ILE A 137 6.26 -12.62 -1.05
N ALA A 138 7.53 -12.24 -1.17
CA ALA A 138 8.62 -13.19 -1.42
C ALA A 138 8.76 -14.22 -0.29
N LEU A 139 8.65 -13.81 0.98
CA LEU A 139 8.66 -14.73 2.12
C LEU A 139 7.50 -15.73 2.08
N VAL A 140 6.30 -15.28 1.67
CA VAL A 140 5.16 -16.20 1.44
C VAL A 140 5.48 -17.18 0.32
N ALA A 141 5.97 -16.71 -0.80
CA ALA A 141 6.27 -17.54 -1.96
C ALA A 141 7.31 -18.61 -1.67
N HIS A 142 8.30 -18.31 -0.83
CA HIS A 142 9.35 -19.24 -0.42
C HIS A 142 8.96 -20.16 0.75
N GLY A 143 7.84 -19.87 1.43
CA GLY A 143 7.35 -20.68 2.55
C GLY A 143 7.89 -20.30 3.92
N ASP A 144 8.55 -19.16 4.05
CA ASP A 144 9.07 -18.66 5.32
C ASP A 144 7.94 -18.14 6.23
N ILE A 145 6.88 -17.62 5.63
CA ILE A 145 5.63 -17.26 6.28
C ILE A 145 4.44 -17.79 5.47
N ASP A 146 3.30 -17.99 6.10
CA ASP A 146 2.13 -18.55 5.42
C ASP A 146 1.26 -17.51 4.77
N TYR A 147 1.07 -16.37 5.43
CA TYR A 147 0.14 -15.33 5.01
C TYR A 147 0.75 -13.93 5.12
N ALA A 148 0.51 -13.12 4.10
CA ALA A 148 0.74 -11.69 4.16
C ALA A 148 -0.50 -10.94 3.65
N VAL A 149 -0.64 -9.67 4.05
CA VAL A 149 -1.67 -8.77 3.53
C VAL A 149 -1.00 -7.53 2.97
N CYS A 150 -1.36 -7.19 1.75
CA CYS A 150 -0.86 -6.00 1.07
C CYS A 150 -1.85 -5.46 0.05
N GLU A 151 -1.51 -4.35 -0.59
CA GLU A 151 -2.29 -3.79 -1.68
C GLU A 151 -2.34 -4.72 -2.88
N GLU A 152 -3.52 -4.87 -3.48
CA GLU A 152 -3.76 -5.77 -4.62
C GLU A 152 -2.85 -5.45 -5.81
N SER A 153 -2.59 -4.18 -6.09
CA SER A 153 -1.70 -3.79 -7.20
C SER A 153 -0.27 -4.32 -7.03
N ILE A 154 0.26 -4.27 -5.80
CA ILE A 154 1.59 -4.82 -5.49
C ILE A 154 1.57 -6.35 -5.58
N ALA A 155 0.55 -6.98 -5.01
CA ALA A 155 0.39 -8.43 -5.06
C ALA A 155 0.25 -8.95 -6.51
N ARG A 156 -0.49 -8.23 -7.35
CA ARG A 156 -0.67 -8.59 -8.76
C ARG A 156 0.63 -8.49 -9.55
N ALA A 157 1.38 -7.39 -9.37
CA ALA A 157 2.69 -7.25 -10.01
C ALA A 157 3.69 -8.34 -9.58
N ALA A 158 3.66 -8.73 -8.30
CA ALA A 158 4.50 -9.81 -7.79
C ALA A 158 4.07 -11.19 -8.31
N ALA A 159 2.77 -11.42 -8.50
CA ALA A 159 2.24 -12.71 -9.00
C ALA A 159 2.73 -13.07 -10.41
N ASP A 160 3.06 -12.07 -11.22
CA ASP A 160 3.64 -12.29 -12.56
C ASP A 160 5.03 -12.95 -12.47
N SER A 161 5.80 -12.65 -11.43
CA SER A 161 7.13 -13.21 -11.19
C SER A 161 7.13 -14.41 -10.23
N LEU A 162 6.10 -14.53 -9.42
CA LEU A 162 5.94 -15.55 -8.38
C LEU A 162 4.63 -16.34 -8.61
N PRO A 163 4.57 -17.21 -9.63
CA PRO A 163 3.33 -17.87 -10.03
C PRO A 163 2.75 -18.83 -8.97
N GLN A 164 3.53 -19.18 -7.95
CA GLN A 164 3.11 -20.03 -6.84
C GLN A 164 2.21 -19.33 -5.79
N ILE A 165 2.04 -18.00 -5.86
CA ILE A 165 1.15 -17.31 -4.93
C ILE A 165 -0.28 -17.20 -5.45
N ASP A 166 -1.22 -17.16 -4.50
CA ASP A 166 -2.63 -16.83 -4.69
C ASP A 166 -2.95 -15.50 -4.01
N ILE A 167 -3.73 -14.66 -4.68
CA ILE A 167 -4.12 -13.33 -4.22
C ILE A 167 -5.62 -13.09 -4.35
N ASN A 168 -6.42 -14.15 -4.45
CA ASN A 168 -7.84 -14.04 -4.77
C ASN A 168 -8.72 -13.66 -3.58
N THR A 169 -8.25 -13.85 -2.35
CA THR A 169 -9.02 -13.54 -1.14
C THR A 169 -8.86 -12.07 -0.76
N ALA A 170 -9.93 -11.29 -0.90
CA ALA A 170 -9.94 -9.89 -0.49
C ALA A 170 -10.05 -9.77 1.04
N ILE A 171 -9.26 -8.87 1.62
CA ILE A 171 -9.32 -8.49 3.03
C ILE A 171 -10.18 -7.23 3.22
N SER A 172 -10.12 -6.30 2.28
CA SER A 172 -10.92 -5.07 2.32
C SER A 172 -11.76 -4.90 1.05
N PHE A 173 -12.75 -4.02 1.15
CA PHE A 173 -13.38 -3.45 -0.03
C PHE A 173 -12.41 -2.53 -0.77
N THR A 174 -12.73 -2.22 -2.02
CA THR A 174 -12.02 -1.19 -2.79
C THR A 174 -12.23 0.17 -2.13
N GLN A 175 -11.15 0.89 -1.88
CA GLN A 175 -11.14 2.17 -1.18
C GLN A 175 -10.25 3.17 -1.92
N PHE A 176 -10.46 4.44 -1.62
CA PHE A 176 -9.61 5.52 -2.12
C PHE A 176 -8.33 5.64 -1.28
N TYR A 177 -7.22 5.78 -1.99
CA TYR A 177 -5.91 6.06 -1.40
C TYR A 177 -5.44 7.45 -1.80
N SER A 178 -4.89 8.19 -0.85
CA SER A 178 -4.38 9.55 -1.00
C SER A 178 -2.92 9.64 -0.60
N TRP A 179 -2.24 10.72 -0.99
CA TRP A 179 -0.93 11.06 -0.44
C TRP A 179 -1.07 11.91 0.82
N GLY A 180 -0.05 11.83 1.67
CA GLY A 180 0.06 12.69 2.85
C GLY A 180 0.92 13.92 2.58
N VAL A 181 0.48 15.07 3.04
CA VAL A 181 1.20 16.35 2.94
C VAL A 181 1.37 16.93 4.33
N SER A 182 2.53 17.57 4.58
CA SER A 182 2.77 18.27 5.83
C SER A 182 1.67 19.31 6.11
N LYS A 183 1.18 19.36 7.35
CA LYS A 183 0.24 20.40 7.80
C LYS A 183 0.76 21.83 7.65
N GLN A 184 2.06 22.00 7.57
CA GLN A 184 2.71 23.29 7.37
C GLN A 184 2.78 23.69 5.89
N SER A 185 2.32 22.85 4.98
CA SER A 185 2.41 23.05 3.52
C SER A 185 1.04 23.03 2.83
N PRO A 186 0.06 23.86 3.27
CA PRO A 186 -1.29 23.86 2.65
C PRO A 186 -1.26 24.33 1.20
N VAL A 187 -0.31 25.19 0.83
CA VAL A 187 -0.13 25.66 -0.56
C VAL A 187 0.32 24.51 -1.47
N LEU A 188 1.21 23.65 -0.98
CA LEU A 188 1.63 22.44 -1.71
C LEU A 188 0.46 21.48 -1.91
N LEU A 189 -0.38 21.30 -0.89
CA LEU A 189 -1.60 20.50 -1.00
C LEU A 189 -2.53 21.02 -2.11
N ASP A 190 -2.78 22.32 -2.13
CA ASP A 190 -3.64 22.95 -3.15
C ASP A 190 -3.07 22.77 -4.55
N SER A 191 -1.76 22.91 -4.70
CA SER A 191 -1.06 22.69 -5.97
C SER A 191 -1.15 21.25 -6.45
N LEU A 192 -0.96 20.28 -5.54
CA LEU A 192 -1.11 18.85 -5.82
C LEU A 192 -2.54 18.51 -6.23
N ASN A 193 -3.54 18.98 -5.49
CA ASN A 193 -4.94 18.70 -5.78
C ASN A 193 -5.38 19.29 -7.12
N THR A 194 -4.99 20.53 -7.42
CA THR A 194 -5.30 21.17 -8.69
C THR A 194 -4.66 20.43 -9.86
N TRP A 195 -3.41 20.01 -9.69
CA TRP A 195 -2.70 19.23 -10.71
C TRP A 195 -3.35 17.85 -10.90
N LEU A 196 -3.70 17.14 -9.81
CA LEU A 196 -4.34 15.83 -9.86
C LEU A 196 -5.67 15.84 -10.61
N GLU A 197 -6.51 16.87 -10.39
CA GLU A 197 -7.78 16.99 -11.10
C GLU A 197 -7.62 17.02 -12.63
N ARG A 198 -6.58 17.67 -13.11
CA ARG A 198 -6.27 17.76 -14.55
C ARG A 198 -5.53 16.52 -15.04
N PHE A 199 -4.49 16.11 -14.32
CA PHE A 199 -3.60 15.02 -14.71
C PHE A 199 -4.33 13.67 -14.82
N LYS A 200 -5.22 13.37 -13.90
CA LYS A 200 -6.03 12.13 -13.91
C LYS A 200 -6.92 11.99 -15.12
N LYS A 201 -7.30 13.09 -15.76
CA LYS A 201 -8.08 13.09 -17.01
C LYS A 201 -7.21 12.86 -18.25
N GLY A 202 -5.91 13.01 -18.13
CA GLY A 202 -4.95 12.96 -19.21
C GLY A 202 -4.58 11.55 -19.67
N LYS A 203 -3.95 11.50 -20.84
CA LYS A 203 -3.47 10.23 -21.42
C LYS A 203 -2.28 9.66 -20.63
N GLU A 204 -1.45 10.51 -20.06
CA GLU A 204 -0.26 10.12 -19.31
C GLU A 204 -0.64 9.35 -18.04
N TYR A 205 -1.59 9.88 -17.25
CA TYR A 205 -2.10 9.17 -16.09
C TYR A 205 -2.66 7.78 -16.46
N ARG A 206 -3.42 7.69 -17.55
CA ARG A 206 -3.97 6.41 -18.01
C ARG A 206 -2.89 5.40 -18.39
N LYS A 207 -1.78 5.86 -18.98
CA LYS A 207 -0.65 4.99 -19.31
C LYS A 207 0.05 4.47 -18.05
N ILE A 208 0.30 5.37 -17.10
CA ILE A 208 0.88 5.01 -15.80
C ILE A 208 -0.05 4.04 -15.08
N TYR A 209 -1.34 4.38 -14.96
CA TYR A 209 -2.33 3.53 -14.30
C TYR A 209 -2.36 2.10 -14.88
N LYS A 210 -2.44 1.97 -16.20
CA LYS A 210 -2.47 0.66 -16.86
C LYS A 210 -1.21 -0.19 -16.68
N ARG A 211 -0.10 0.42 -16.30
CA ARG A 211 1.17 -0.29 -16.07
C ARG A 211 1.18 -0.97 -14.71
N TYR A 212 0.48 -0.42 -13.73
CA TYR A 212 0.55 -0.86 -12.33
C TYR A 212 -0.78 -1.41 -11.78
N TYR A 213 -1.89 -1.13 -12.42
CA TYR A 213 -3.25 -1.51 -12.04
C TYR A 213 -4.00 -2.15 -13.22
#